data_51e357b070c351ef805c7b83f5fef678
#
_entry.id   51e357b070c351ef805c7b83f5fef678
#
_cell.length_a   1.000
_cell.length_b   1.000
_cell.length_c   1.000
_cell.angle_alpha   90.00
_cell.angle_beta   90.00
_cell.angle_gamma   90.00
#
_symmetry.space_group_name_H-M   'P 1'
#
loop_
_entity.id
_entity.type
_entity.pdbx_description
1 polymer ?
#
loop_
_entity_poly.entity_id
_entity_poly.type
_entity_poly.pdbx_seq_one_letter_code
_entity_poly.pdbx_strand_id
1 'polypeptide(L)'
;RGKPIWVICDNVYQQLSTEPVPDLSTDPDLRDQVLLCQSFSKPYAMTGWRVGYLIGPEEAISRLLLLHAGMVTAIPTFLQTACITALETDTAPMAQIYAKRREYVCRRLDAMGLTYPEPKGAFYVFPNIEKYGMTSAEFCTRLIREAKVATVPGSCFGTEGHIRISYCYSMEQLSEGLNRLKRFIRQLLPG
;
A
#
# COMPACT_ATOMS: atom_id res chain seq x y z
N ARG A 1 29.32 -10.53 4.83
CA ARG A 1 29.46 -11.66 5.77
C ARG A 1 30.27 -11.17 6.96
N GLY A 2 29.79 -11.37 8.20
CA GLY A 2 30.49 -10.98 9.44
C GLY A 2 30.09 -9.62 10.03
N LYS A 3 29.17 -8.84 9.44
CA LYS A 3 28.58 -7.66 10.09
C LYS A 3 27.12 -7.93 10.42
N PRO A 4 26.64 -7.57 11.62
CA PRO A 4 25.23 -7.67 11.94
C PRO A 4 24.45 -6.71 11.02
N ILE A 5 23.54 -7.27 10.24
CA ILE A 5 22.64 -6.50 9.37
C ILE A 5 21.26 -6.58 10.00
N TRP A 6 20.69 -5.43 10.36
CA TRP A 6 19.30 -5.36 10.80
C TRP A 6 18.36 -5.39 9.60
N VAL A 7 17.31 -6.18 9.70
CA VAL A 7 16.25 -6.26 8.71
C VAL A 7 14.98 -5.65 9.30
N ILE A 8 14.47 -4.62 8.66
CA ILE A 8 13.18 -4.02 9.01
C ILE A 8 12.15 -4.54 8.02
N CYS A 9 11.23 -5.37 8.50
CA CYS A 9 10.13 -5.91 7.70
C CYS A 9 8.89 -5.04 7.88
N ASP A 10 8.54 -4.25 6.88
CA ASP A 10 7.31 -3.46 6.87
C ASP A 10 6.17 -4.31 6.30
N ASN A 11 5.48 -5.03 7.19
CA ASN A 11 4.42 -5.99 6.85
C ASN A 11 3.01 -5.38 6.96
N VAL A 12 2.87 -4.06 6.88
CA VAL A 12 1.58 -3.34 7.08
C VAL A 12 0.48 -3.74 6.09
N TYR A 13 0.82 -4.40 4.98
CA TYR A 13 -0.13 -4.90 3.98
C TYR A 13 -0.26 -6.43 3.97
N GLN A 14 0.36 -7.14 4.90
CA GLN A 14 0.42 -8.60 4.90
C GLN A 14 -0.96 -9.27 4.78
N GLN A 15 -1.95 -8.81 5.55
CA GLN A 15 -3.32 -9.34 5.52
C GLN A 15 -4.09 -9.02 4.21
N LEU A 16 -3.58 -8.12 3.39
CA LEU A 16 -4.14 -7.77 2.08
C LEU A 16 -3.36 -8.42 0.92
N SER A 17 -2.41 -9.29 1.22
CA SER A 17 -1.67 -10.05 0.22
C SER A 17 -2.52 -11.21 -0.32
N THR A 18 -2.32 -11.54 -1.58
CA THR A 18 -2.94 -12.71 -2.23
C THR A 18 -2.06 -13.94 -2.22
N GLU A 19 -0.83 -13.76 -1.80
CA GLU A 19 0.17 -14.82 -1.63
C GLU A 19 0.67 -14.82 -0.18
N PRO A 20 1.13 -15.95 0.34
CA PRO A 20 1.77 -15.99 1.65
C PRO A 20 2.96 -15.03 1.71
N VAL A 21 2.99 -14.19 2.72
CA VAL A 21 4.12 -13.28 2.99
C VAL A 21 5.06 -13.99 3.97
N PRO A 22 6.33 -14.22 3.61
CA PRO A 22 7.29 -14.81 4.52
C PRO A 22 7.45 -14.00 5.79
N ASP A 23 7.42 -14.65 6.93
CA ASP A 23 7.70 -14.02 8.22
C ASP A 23 9.15 -14.34 8.63
N LEU A 24 10.06 -13.41 8.38
CA LEU A 24 11.47 -13.54 8.70
C LEU A 24 11.73 -13.56 10.22
N SER A 25 10.78 -13.15 11.04
CA SER A 25 10.91 -13.19 12.51
C SER A 25 10.83 -14.61 13.06
N THR A 26 10.32 -15.55 12.27
CA THR A 26 10.25 -16.97 12.61
C THR A 26 11.48 -17.78 12.18
N ASP A 27 12.35 -17.19 11.36
CA ASP A 27 13.59 -17.82 10.92
C ASP A 27 14.62 -17.81 12.06
N PRO A 28 15.11 -18.99 12.52
CA PRO A 28 16.04 -19.10 13.63
C PRO A 28 17.36 -18.34 13.42
N ASP A 29 17.81 -18.21 12.16
CA ASP A 29 19.08 -17.55 11.81
C ASP A 29 18.94 -16.04 11.69
N LEU A 30 17.72 -15.53 11.53
CA LEU A 30 17.44 -14.11 11.27
C LEU A 30 16.71 -13.40 12.41
N ARG A 31 15.93 -14.12 13.20
CA ARG A 31 15.01 -13.55 14.20
C ARG A 31 15.66 -12.52 15.16
N ASP A 32 16.94 -12.73 15.48
CA ASP A 32 17.68 -11.84 16.38
C ASP A 32 18.15 -10.54 15.71
N GLN A 33 17.88 -10.37 14.42
CA GLN A 33 18.22 -9.21 13.60
C GLN A 33 16.99 -8.62 12.87
N VAL A 34 15.78 -9.15 13.13
CA VAL A 34 14.55 -8.72 12.46
C VAL A 34 13.74 -7.81 13.37
N LEU A 35 13.31 -6.68 12.81
CA LEU A 35 12.28 -5.81 13.38
C LEU A 35 11.05 -5.89 12.48
N LEU A 36 9.97 -6.48 12.96
CA LEU A 36 8.71 -6.62 12.24
C LEU A 36 7.79 -5.44 12.56
N CYS A 37 7.52 -4.61 11.57
CA CYS A 37 6.59 -3.49 11.68
C CYS A 37 5.20 -3.91 11.21
N GLN A 38 4.21 -3.69 12.06
CA GLN A 38 2.80 -3.96 11.77
C GLN A 38 1.95 -2.72 12.06
N SER A 39 0.79 -2.63 11.41
CA SER A 39 -0.09 -1.47 11.56
C SER A 39 -1.56 -1.89 11.58
N PHE A 40 -2.35 -1.17 12.37
CA PHE A 40 -3.81 -1.29 12.35
C PHE A 40 -4.43 -0.49 11.20
N SER A 41 -3.66 0.38 10.55
CA SER A 41 -4.15 1.30 9.52
C SER A 41 -4.80 0.62 8.33
N LYS A 42 -4.20 -0.47 7.81
CA LYS A 42 -4.62 -1.08 6.54
C LYS A 42 -5.53 -2.29 6.74
N PRO A 43 -5.14 -3.30 7.55
CA PRO A 43 -5.96 -4.48 7.73
C PRO A 43 -7.31 -4.20 8.41
N TYR A 44 -7.35 -3.17 9.26
CA TYR A 44 -8.54 -2.84 10.08
C TYR A 44 -9.19 -1.51 9.68
N ALA A 45 -8.79 -0.91 8.55
CA ALA A 45 -9.28 0.41 8.09
C ALA A 45 -9.15 1.54 9.14
N MET A 46 -8.15 1.45 10.03
CA MET A 46 -7.92 2.38 11.15
C MET A 46 -6.84 3.43 10.81
N THR A 47 -6.86 3.98 9.61
CA THR A 47 -5.79 4.90 9.14
C THR A 47 -5.70 6.18 9.96
N GLY A 48 -6.82 6.71 10.42
CA GLY A 48 -6.90 7.92 11.25
C GLY A 48 -6.48 7.72 12.71
N TRP A 49 -6.44 6.49 13.19
CA TRP A 49 -6.12 6.15 14.58
C TRP A 49 -4.63 6.25 14.90
N ARG A 50 -3.76 6.21 13.87
CA ARG A 50 -2.30 6.36 13.99
C ARG A 50 -1.65 5.37 14.96
N VAL A 51 -2.04 4.09 14.89
CA VAL A 51 -1.53 3.02 15.74
C VAL A 51 -0.90 1.90 14.91
N GLY A 52 0.21 1.40 15.40
CA GLY A 52 0.93 0.24 14.90
C GLY A 52 1.74 -0.38 16.02
N TYR A 53 2.45 -1.45 15.75
CA TYR A 53 3.33 -2.10 16.71
C TYR A 53 4.58 -2.65 16.03
N LEU A 54 5.61 -2.82 16.85
CA LEU A 54 6.90 -3.35 16.44
C LEU A 54 7.20 -4.60 17.26
N ILE A 55 7.64 -5.65 16.61
CA ILE A 55 8.10 -6.90 17.23
C ILE A 55 9.56 -7.10 16.86
N GLY A 56 10.37 -7.51 17.83
CA GLY A 56 11.78 -7.78 17.60
C GLY A 56 12.51 -8.22 18.88
N PRO A 57 13.83 -8.38 18.81
CA PRO A 57 14.64 -8.75 19.96
C PRO A 57 14.52 -7.76 21.12
N GLU A 58 14.47 -8.27 22.34
CA GLU A 58 14.25 -7.48 23.56
C GLU A 58 15.23 -6.30 23.69
N GLU A 59 16.51 -6.51 23.40
CA GLU A 59 17.51 -5.44 23.48
C GLU A 59 17.19 -4.28 22.53
N ALA A 60 16.80 -4.57 21.28
CA ALA A 60 16.45 -3.55 20.30
C ALA A 60 15.15 -2.83 20.70
N ILE A 61 14.12 -3.58 21.09
CA ILE A 61 12.84 -3.01 21.52
C ILE A 61 13.00 -2.13 22.76
N SER A 62 13.80 -2.53 23.75
CA SER A 62 14.05 -1.74 24.94
C SER A 62 14.68 -0.37 24.61
N ARG A 63 15.64 -0.32 23.69
CA ARG A 63 16.25 0.93 23.22
C ARG A 63 15.28 1.81 22.43
N LEU A 64 14.49 1.18 21.55
CA LEU A 64 13.46 1.89 20.77
C LEU A 64 12.35 2.44 21.66
N LEU A 65 11.98 1.74 22.74
CA LEU A 65 10.99 2.19 23.71
C LEU A 65 11.43 3.48 24.42
N LEU A 66 12.70 3.61 24.76
CA LEU A 66 13.25 4.85 25.35
C LEU A 66 13.11 6.04 24.39
N LEU A 67 13.41 5.82 23.10
CA LEU A 67 13.23 6.85 22.07
C LEU A 67 11.74 7.18 21.87
N HIS A 68 10.89 6.18 21.79
CA HIS A 68 9.45 6.36 21.66
C HIS A 68 8.85 7.13 22.84
N ALA A 69 9.25 6.82 24.08
CA ALA A 69 8.81 7.54 25.25
C ALA A 69 9.19 9.03 25.21
N GLY A 70 10.38 9.35 24.69
CA GLY A 70 10.82 10.74 24.49
C GLY A 70 10.11 11.48 23.37
N MET A 71 9.63 10.77 22.32
CA MET A 71 9.00 11.35 21.14
C MET A 71 7.48 11.49 21.27
N VAL A 72 6.82 10.49 21.83
CA VAL A 72 5.34 10.34 21.80
C VAL A 72 4.75 10.05 23.17
N THR A 73 5.58 9.72 24.16
CA THR A 73 5.23 9.28 25.51
C THR A 73 4.56 7.89 25.50
N ALA A 74 3.31 7.78 25.08
CA ALA A 74 2.57 6.52 24.97
C ALA A 74 1.36 6.68 24.02
N ILE A 75 0.90 5.56 23.51
CA ILE A 75 -0.40 5.50 22.82
C ILE A 75 -1.53 5.59 23.86
N PRO A 76 -2.56 6.42 23.66
CA PRO A 76 -3.68 6.52 24.59
C PRO A 76 -4.33 5.18 24.89
N THR A 77 -4.65 4.92 26.16
CA THR A 77 -5.13 3.61 26.63
C THR A 77 -6.38 3.13 25.90
N PHE A 78 -7.33 4.03 25.60
CA PHE A 78 -8.55 3.65 24.88
C PHE A 78 -8.25 3.18 23.43
N LEU A 79 -7.20 3.71 22.78
CA LEU A 79 -6.75 3.22 21.49
C LEU A 79 -6.15 1.82 21.60
N GLN A 80 -5.38 1.56 22.66
CA GLN A 80 -4.83 0.23 22.91
C GLN A 80 -5.94 -0.81 23.11
N THR A 81 -6.99 -0.45 23.88
CA THR A 81 -8.17 -1.31 24.06
C THR A 81 -8.86 -1.61 22.72
N ALA A 82 -9.05 -0.60 21.86
CA ALA A 82 -9.60 -0.80 20.53
C ALA A 82 -8.72 -1.71 19.64
N CYS A 83 -7.39 -1.62 19.79
CA CYS A 83 -6.45 -2.49 19.08
C CYS A 83 -6.57 -3.97 19.50
N ILE A 84 -6.85 -4.26 20.77
CA ILE A 84 -7.09 -5.62 21.24
C ILE A 84 -8.30 -6.20 20.50
N THR A 85 -9.42 -5.49 20.45
CA THR A 85 -10.60 -5.92 19.70
C THR A 85 -10.31 -6.07 18.20
N ALA A 86 -9.50 -5.18 17.63
CA ALA A 86 -9.11 -5.28 16.22
C ALA A 86 -8.33 -6.57 15.94
N LEU A 87 -7.40 -6.97 16.81
CA LEU A 87 -6.62 -8.21 16.66
C LEU A 87 -7.50 -9.48 16.71
N GLU A 88 -8.65 -9.41 17.38
CA GLU A 88 -9.63 -10.52 17.45
C GLU A 88 -10.60 -10.49 16.25
N THR A 89 -10.55 -9.46 15.42
CA THR A 89 -11.47 -9.29 14.28
C THR A 89 -10.92 -9.97 13.04
N ASP A 90 -11.75 -10.79 12.39
CA ASP A 90 -11.39 -11.39 11.10
C ASP A 90 -11.28 -10.35 9.99
N THR A 91 -10.11 -10.28 9.36
CA THR A 91 -9.82 -9.37 8.24
C THR A 91 -10.09 -9.97 6.86
N ALA A 92 -10.40 -11.27 6.78
CA ALA A 92 -10.65 -11.97 5.51
C ALA A 92 -11.77 -11.35 4.67
N PRO A 93 -12.91 -10.89 5.22
CA PRO A 93 -13.95 -10.22 4.44
C PRO A 93 -13.45 -8.98 3.72
N MET A 94 -12.59 -8.18 4.37
CA MET A 94 -11.99 -6.98 3.76
C MET A 94 -10.99 -7.36 2.66
N ALA A 95 -10.14 -8.35 2.90
CA ALA A 95 -9.19 -8.85 1.91
C ALA A 95 -9.92 -9.34 0.64
N GLN A 96 -11.07 -10.03 0.78
CA GLN A 96 -11.91 -10.46 -0.33
C GLN A 96 -12.48 -9.30 -1.14
N ILE A 97 -12.90 -8.21 -0.47
CA ILE A 97 -13.36 -7.00 -1.15
C ILE A 97 -12.23 -6.40 -1.99
N TYR A 98 -11.02 -6.31 -1.43
CA TYR A 98 -9.87 -5.80 -2.17
C TYR A 98 -9.45 -6.70 -3.33
N ALA A 99 -9.54 -8.02 -3.18
CA ALA A 99 -9.29 -8.96 -4.26
C ALA A 99 -10.25 -8.73 -5.46
N LYS A 100 -11.55 -8.57 -5.20
CA LYS A 100 -12.55 -8.25 -6.24
C LYS A 100 -12.28 -6.90 -6.92
N ARG A 101 -11.92 -5.88 -6.15
CA ARG A 101 -11.56 -4.55 -6.69
C ARG A 101 -10.31 -4.62 -7.55
N ARG A 102 -9.28 -5.34 -7.11
CA ARG A 102 -8.05 -5.58 -7.86
C ARG A 102 -8.36 -6.22 -9.21
N GLU A 103 -9.07 -7.34 -9.21
CA GLU A 103 -9.46 -8.03 -10.44
C GLU A 103 -10.20 -7.10 -11.40
N TYR A 104 -11.16 -6.34 -10.89
CA TYR A 104 -11.89 -5.37 -11.69
C TYR A 104 -10.98 -4.31 -12.32
N VAL A 105 -10.10 -3.69 -11.50
CA VAL A 105 -9.19 -2.63 -11.97
C VAL A 105 -8.21 -3.18 -13.00
N CYS A 106 -7.59 -4.33 -12.74
CA CYS A 106 -6.64 -4.97 -13.66
C CYS A 106 -7.30 -5.25 -15.01
N ARG A 107 -8.45 -5.91 -15.04
CA ARG A 107 -9.21 -6.16 -16.27
C ARG A 107 -9.56 -4.88 -17.02
N ARG A 108 -9.84 -3.78 -16.30
CA ARG A 108 -10.13 -2.48 -16.94
C ARG A 108 -8.87 -1.85 -17.55
N LEU A 109 -7.71 -1.96 -16.90
CA LEU A 109 -6.42 -1.50 -17.44
C LEU A 109 -5.98 -2.31 -18.66
N ASP A 110 -6.17 -3.63 -18.63
CA ASP A 110 -5.92 -4.51 -19.79
C ASP A 110 -6.75 -4.07 -21.00
N ALA A 111 -8.05 -3.80 -20.79
CA ALA A 111 -8.94 -3.29 -21.83
C ALA A 111 -8.60 -1.86 -22.32
N MET A 112 -7.69 -1.17 -21.66
CA MET A 112 -7.12 0.11 -22.11
C MET A 112 -5.74 -0.06 -22.76
N GLY A 113 -5.18 -1.29 -22.80
CA GLY A 113 -3.85 -1.57 -23.30
C GLY A 113 -2.74 -0.94 -22.45
N LEU A 114 -2.95 -0.86 -21.14
CA LEU A 114 -1.95 -0.41 -20.18
C LEU A 114 -1.26 -1.62 -19.56
N THR A 115 0.06 -1.63 -19.59
CA THR A 115 0.89 -2.65 -18.92
C THR A 115 1.17 -2.23 -17.48
N TYR A 116 1.29 -3.18 -16.58
CA TYR A 116 1.58 -2.95 -15.16
C TYR A 116 2.16 -4.23 -14.53
N PRO A 117 2.99 -4.12 -13.49
CA PRO A 117 3.32 -5.25 -12.64
C PRO A 117 2.05 -5.77 -11.94
N GLU A 118 1.82 -7.07 -11.99
CA GLU A 118 0.64 -7.67 -11.34
C GLU A 118 0.67 -7.39 -9.83
N PRO A 119 -0.37 -6.73 -9.27
CA PRO A 119 -0.39 -6.43 -7.84
C PRO A 119 -0.74 -7.70 -7.04
N LYS A 120 0.18 -8.14 -6.18
CA LYS A 120 0.03 -9.33 -5.32
C LYS A 120 -0.41 -9.00 -3.90
N GLY A 121 -0.60 -7.74 -3.57
CA GLY A 121 -1.02 -7.26 -2.27
C GLY A 121 -1.35 -5.78 -2.25
N ALA A 122 -1.60 -5.24 -1.07
CA ALA A 122 -2.04 -3.87 -0.88
C ALA A 122 -3.33 -3.53 -1.66
N PHE A 123 -3.51 -2.29 -2.03
CA PHE A 123 -4.64 -1.81 -2.84
C PHE A 123 -4.20 -0.77 -3.87
N TYR A 124 -3.04 -1.03 -4.49
CA TYR A 124 -2.46 -0.18 -5.53
C TYR A 124 -2.14 -0.98 -6.78
N VAL A 125 -2.24 -0.32 -7.94
CA VAL A 125 -1.70 -0.79 -9.20
C VAL A 125 -0.84 0.31 -9.82
N PHE A 126 0.17 -0.06 -10.59
CA PHE A 126 1.22 0.85 -11.06
C PHE A 126 1.39 0.77 -12.59
N PRO A 127 0.38 1.24 -13.37
CA PRO A 127 0.42 1.15 -14.82
C PRO A 127 1.46 2.08 -15.44
N ASN A 128 2.07 1.57 -16.53
CA ASN A 128 2.98 2.31 -17.39
C ASN A 128 2.21 3.26 -18.30
N ILE A 129 2.72 4.49 -18.41
CA ILE A 129 2.14 5.57 -19.22
C ILE A 129 3.16 6.19 -20.20
N GLU A 130 4.36 5.59 -20.36
CA GLU A 130 5.44 6.11 -21.21
C GLU A 130 5.01 6.36 -22.66
N LYS A 131 4.11 5.51 -23.18
CA LYS A 131 3.59 5.62 -24.56
C LYS A 131 2.87 6.95 -24.85
N TYR A 132 2.50 7.71 -23.83
CA TYR A 132 1.84 9.02 -23.99
C TYR A 132 2.84 10.18 -24.09
N GLY A 133 4.16 9.94 -24.00
CA GLY A 133 5.21 10.91 -24.30
C GLY A 133 5.32 12.09 -23.32
N MET A 134 4.81 11.93 -22.10
CA MET A 134 4.87 12.97 -21.05
C MET A 134 5.40 12.41 -19.74
N THR A 135 5.90 13.25 -18.86
CA THR A 135 6.33 12.86 -17.52
C THR A 135 5.15 12.39 -16.67
N SER A 136 5.40 11.54 -15.68
CA SER A 136 4.36 11.06 -14.76
C SER A 136 3.70 12.20 -13.99
N ALA A 137 4.44 13.24 -13.65
CA ALA A 137 3.91 14.45 -13.00
C ALA A 137 2.98 15.24 -13.92
N GLU A 138 3.36 15.42 -15.18
CA GLU A 138 2.54 16.09 -16.18
C GLU A 138 1.26 15.31 -16.47
N PHE A 139 1.38 14.00 -16.67
CA PHE A 139 0.23 13.11 -16.88
C PHE A 139 -0.79 13.21 -15.73
N CYS A 140 -0.33 13.10 -14.48
CA CYS A 140 -1.18 13.23 -13.30
C CYS A 140 -1.84 14.61 -13.19
N THR A 141 -1.08 15.67 -13.49
CA THR A 141 -1.59 17.05 -13.47
C THR A 141 -2.69 17.26 -14.51
N ARG A 142 -2.49 16.78 -15.73
CA ARG A 142 -3.49 16.84 -16.80
C ARG A 142 -4.70 15.96 -16.46
N LEU A 143 -4.47 14.74 -15.98
CA LEU A 143 -5.54 13.81 -15.62
C LEU A 143 -6.48 14.41 -14.56
N ILE A 144 -5.95 15.10 -13.54
CA ILE A 144 -6.79 15.76 -12.52
C ILE A 144 -7.51 16.99 -13.08
N ARG A 145 -6.86 17.78 -13.94
CA ARG A 145 -7.47 18.99 -14.52
C ARG A 145 -8.55 18.66 -15.54
N GLU A 146 -8.27 17.74 -16.46
CA GLU A 146 -9.11 17.44 -17.61
C GLU A 146 -10.17 16.36 -17.32
N ALA A 147 -9.80 15.32 -16.53
CA ALA A 147 -10.68 14.20 -16.25
C ALA A 147 -11.17 14.10 -14.80
N LYS A 148 -10.69 14.96 -13.88
CA LYS A 148 -11.05 14.95 -12.45
C LYS A 148 -10.73 13.60 -11.77
N VAL A 149 -9.62 12.98 -12.14
CA VAL A 149 -9.11 11.75 -11.54
C VAL A 149 -7.74 12.03 -10.94
N ALA A 150 -7.61 11.82 -9.64
CA ALA A 150 -6.35 11.97 -8.92
C ALA A 150 -5.58 10.65 -8.89
N THR A 151 -4.31 10.69 -9.28
CA THR A 151 -3.35 9.59 -9.20
C THR A 151 -2.02 10.13 -8.69
N VAL A 152 -1.09 9.26 -8.31
CA VAL A 152 0.23 9.70 -7.83
C VAL A 152 1.27 9.43 -8.89
N PRO A 153 2.12 10.42 -9.23
CA PRO A 153 3.20 10.23 -10.20
C PRO A 153 4.19 9.15 -9.76
N GLY A 154 4.64 8.32 -10.70
CA GLY A 154 5.64 7.29 -10.44
C GLY A 154 6.99 7.86 -10.00
N SER A 155 7.34 9.07 -10.44
CA SER A 155 8.53 9.79 -10.00
C SER A 155 8.60 9.97 -8.47
N CYS A 156 7.45 10.07 -7.77
CA CYS A 156 7.39 10.09 -6.29
C CYS A 156 7.89 8.77 -5.64
N PHE A 157 8.04 7.71 -6.43
CA PHE A 157 8.50 6.38 -6.02
C PHE A 157 9.81 5.99 -6.73
N GLY A 158 10.50 6.95 -7.34
CA GLY A 158 11.73 6.70 -8.10
C GLY A 158 11.53 5.99 -9.44
N THR A 159 10.28 5.87 -9.93
CA THR A 159 9.95 5.14 -11.17
C THR A 159 9.18 6.06 -12.12
N GLU A 160 9.91 6.74 -13.00
CA GLU A 160 9.29 7.57 -14.03
C GLU A 160 8.52 6.71 -15.05
N GLY A 161 7.63 7.33 -15.83
CA GLY A 161 6.82 6.63 -16.84
C GLY A 161 5.67 5.78 -16.27
N HIS A 162 5.40 5.86 -14.97
CA HIS A 162 4.32 5.14 -14.31
C HIS A 162 3.44 6.07 -13.48
N ILE A 163 2.23 5.63 -13.17
CA ILE A 163 1.34 6.29 -12.20
C ILE A 163 0.84 5.27 -11.18
N ARG A 164 0.62 5.69 -9.93
CA ARG A 164 -0.01 4.85 -8.92
C ARG A 164 -1.49 5.13 -8.82
N ILE A 165 -2.30 4.10 -9.04
CA ILE A 165 -3.74 4.13 -8.87
C ILE A 165 -4.09 3.34 -7.61
N SER A 166 -4.88 3.94 -6.71
CA SER A 166 -5.45 3.24 -5.55
C SER A 166 -6.83 2.67 -5.87
N TYR A 167 -7.10 1.44 -5.42
CA TYR A 167 -8.43 0.83 -5.56
C TYR A 167 -9.14 0.61 -4.21
N CYS A 168 -8.86 1.49 -3.24
CA CYS A 168 -9.53 1.48 -1.93
C CYS A 168 -10.91 2.16 -1.91
N TYR A 169 -11.46 2.49 -3.06
CA TYR A 169 -12.75 3.16 -3.24
C TYR A 169 -13.92 2.19 -3.51
N SER A 170 -15.16 2.68 -3.49
CA SER A 170 -16.31 1.86 -3.88
C SER A 170 -16.22 1.42 -5.35
N MET A 171 -16.94 0.35 -5.72
CA MET A 171 -16.96 -0.13 -7.10
C MET A 171 -17.51 0.91 -8.09
N GLU A 172 -18.47 1.74 -7.65
CA GLU A 172 -19.03 2.85 -8.44
C GLU A 172 -17.97 3.92 -8.71
N GLN A 173 -17.25 4.34 -7.67
CA GLN A 173 -16.17 5.33 -7.81
C GLN A 173 -15.03 4.80 -8.67
N LEU A 174 -14.65 3.54 -8.51
CA LEU A 174 -13.64 2.90 -9.35
C LEU A 174 -14.07 2.83 -10.81
N SER A 175 -15.33 2.44 -11.05
CA SER A 175 -15.89 2.39 -12.39
C SER A 175 -15.86 3.76 -13.07
N GLU A 176 -16.35 4.78 -12.39
CA GLU A 176 -16.38 6.14 -12.92
C GLU A 176 -14.96 6.70 -13.13
N GLY A 177 -14.05 6.55 -12.15
CA GLY A 177 -12.66 6.99 -12.28
C GLY A 177 -11.95 6.33 -13.47
N LEU A 178 -12.12 5.02 -13.64
CA LEU A 178 -11.55 4.28 -14.78
C LEU A 178 -12.21 4.63 -16.12
N ASN A 179 -13.50 4.97 -16.15
CA ASN A 179 -14.16 5.49 -17.35
C ASN A 179 -13.58 6.85 -17.77
N ARG A 180 -13.32 7.73 -16.81
CA ARG A 180 -12.68 9.03 -17.03
C ARG A 180 -11.25 8.87 -17.51
N LEU A 181 -10.48 7.99 -16.87
CA LEU A 181 -9.12 7.67 -17.32
C LEU A 181 -9.13 7.15 -18.77
N LYS A 182 -10.04 6.21 -19.10
CA LYS A 182 -10.15 5.67 -20.45
C LYS A 182 -10.45 6.76 -21.50
N ARG A 183 -11.34 7.70 -21.19
CA ARG A 183 -11.64 8.84 -22.09
C ARG A 183 -10.43 9.74 -22.28
N PHE A 184 -9.76 10.06 -21.17
CA PHE A 184 -8.57 10.92 -21.18
C PHE A 184 -7.46 10.32 -22.05
N ILE A 185 -7.06 9.06 -21.81
CA ILE A 185 -5.96 8.45 -22.58
C ILE A 185 -6.29 8.28 -24.07
N ARG A 186 -7.55 8.13 -24.44
CA ARG A 186 -7.97 8.10 -25.86
C ARG A 186 -7.75 9.44 -26.58
N GLN A 187 -7.85 10.55 -25.85
CA GLN A 187 -7.61 11.88 -26.41
C GLN A 187 -6.11 12.19 -26.58
N LEU A 188 -5.24 11.41 -25.91
CA LEU A 188 -3.78 11.58 -25.99
C LEU A 188 -3.16 10.81 -27.17
N LEU A 189 -3.85 9.83 -27.71
CA LEU A 189 -3.37 9.07 -28.86
C LEU A 189 -3.75 9.84 -30.14
N PRO A 190 -2.80 10.04 -31.07
CA PRO A 190 -3.16 10.54 -32.40
C PRO A 190 -4.10 9.54 -33.06
N GLY A 191 -5.16 10.05 -33.70
CA GLY A 191 -6.12 9.25 -34.45
C GLY A 191 -5.49 8.52 -35.65
#